data_8741da42066ccbb3364df268dab067a4
#
_entry.id   8741da42066ccbb3364df268dab067a4
#
_cell.length_a   1.000
_cell.length_b   1.000
_cell.length_c   1.000
_cell.angle_alpha   90.00
_cell.angle_beta   90.00
_cell.angle_gamma   90.00
#
_symmetry.space_group_name_H-M   'P 1'
#
loop_
_entity.id
_entity.type
_entity.pdbx_description
1 polymer ?
#
loop_
_entity_poly.entity_id
_entity_poly.type
_entity_poly.pdbx_seq_one_letter_code
_entity_poly.pdbx_strand_id
1 'polypeptide(L)'
;LGLWILFLAALLLTQFTVPVKASEPQIQDVNIQMVGGQIRTIDPMGLRMVACIKKSYIQELEKSGATVSYGIVLLPKKYLTEGQALTLDGKYLYNGSVYKPAKVPAVKKFSEDNERIYFTAVLANLPKERYKNDYAARAYAEITRTVTEDDGKKKTTTEVVYSESEIDRQVYRIAEEAVNGTTETEETKQWLQDNILAPVDTPEELPEEEKKDLVSSWKSVRCDTVP
;
A
#
# COMPACT_ATOMS: atom_id res chain seq x y z
N LEU A 1 46.71 -13.32 -38.93
CA LEU A 1 46.67 -13.00 -37.49
C LEU A 1 45.31 -12.33 -37.22
N GLY A 2 44.29 -13.13 -36.92
CA GLY A 2 42.93 -12.66 -36.60
C GLY A 2 42.68 -12.82 -35.12
N LEU A 3 42.47 -11.70 -34.45
CA LEU A 3 42.12 -11.63 -33.03
C LEU A 3 40.63 -11.81 -32.88
N TRP A 4 40.18 -12.97 -32.41
CA TRP A 4 38.81 -13.25 -32.04
C TRP A 4 38.56 -12.69 -30.63
N ILE A 5 37.83 -11.58 -30.51
CA ILE A 5 37.34 -11.06 -29.26
C ILE A 5 36.01 -11.77 -28.96
N LEU A 6 36.03 -12.69 -28.01
CA LEU A 6 34.89 -13.31 -27.42
C LEU A 6 34.19 -12.25 -26.54
N PHE A 7 33.10 -11.67 -27.04
CA PHE A 7 32.13 -10.91 -26.21
C PHE A 7 31.31 -11.92 -25.42
N LEU A 8 31.69 -12.12 -24.17
CA LEU A 8 30.88 -12.81 -23.19
C LEU A 8 29.78 -11.82 -22.75
N ALA A 9 28.62 -11.90 -23.41
CA ALA A 9 27.42 -11.18 -22.96
C ALA A 9 26.96 -11.82 -21.67
N ALA A 10 27.39 -11.24 -20.54
CA ALA A 10 26.76 -11.51 -19.24
C ALA A 10 25.33 -11.00 -19.32
N LEU A 11 24.39 -11.91 -19.51
CA LEU A 11 22.97 -11.67 -19.43
C LEU A 11 22.64 -11.40 -17.95
N LEU A 12 22.81 -10.16 -17.51
CA LEU A 12 22.26 -9.67 -16.26
C LEU A 12 20.72 -9.71 -16.41
N LEU A 13 20.13 -10.76 -15.89
CA LEU A 13 18.69 -10.81 -15.58
C LEU A 13 18.38 -9.74 -14.54
N THR A 14 18.34 -8.47 -14.97
CA THR A 14 17.68 -7.42 -14.21
C THR A 14 16.21 -7.77 -14.17
N GLN A 15 15.76 -8.26 -13.04
CA GLN A 15 14.33 -8.40 -12.77
C GLN A 15 13.73 -7.00 -12.80
N PHE A 16 13.16 -6.63 -13.94
CA PHE A 16 12.42 -5.39 -14.09
C PHE A 16 11.16 -5.48 -13.23
N THR A 17 11.25 -4.96 -12.01
CA THR A 17 10.07 -4.66 -11.21
C THR A 17 9.45 -3.37 -11.76
N VAL A 18 8.64 -3.48 -12.80
CA VAL A 18 7.89 -2.33 -13.31
C VAL A 18 6.67 -2.16 -12.43
N PRO A 19 6.56 -1.09 -11.62
CA PRO A 19 5.34 -0.80 -10.89
C PRO A 19 4.28 -0.35 -11.89
N VAL A 20 3.18 -1.11 -12.00
CA VAL A 20 2.00 -0.68 -12.77
C VAL A 20 1.37 0.51 -12.05
N LYS A 21 1.39 1.67 -12.68
CA LYS A 21 0.99 2.95 -12.11
C LYS A 21 -0.42 3.32 -12.56
N ALA A 22 -1.36 3.40 -11.62
CA ALA A 22 -2.58 4.19 -11.85
C ALA A 22 -2.19 5.67 -12.00
N SER A 23 -3.04 6.50 -12.66
CA SER A 23 -2.79 7.93 -12.91
C SER A 23 -2.12 8.61 -11.73
N GLU A 24 -1.02 9.31 -11.99
CA GLU A 24 -0.22 9.95 -10.93
C GLU A 24 -1.05 10.96 -10.15
N PRO A 25 -1.29 10.74 -8.85
CA PRO A 25 -1.89 11.76 -8.02
C PRO A 25 -0.92 12.94 -7.94
N GLN A 26 -1.45 14.16 -8.11
CA GLN A 26 -0.68 15.38 -7.91
C GLN A 26 -0.19 15.42 -6.46
N ILE A 27 1.12 15.51 -6.25
CA ILE A 27 1.68 15.67 -4.91
C ILE A 27 1.37 17.09 -4.44
N GLN A 28 0.52 17.20 -3.40
CA GLN A 28 0.12 18.45 -2.79
C GLN A 28 1.13 18.90 -1.74
N ASP A 29 1.11 20.19 -1.39
CA ASP A 29 1.97 20.75 -0.32
C ASP A 29 1.38 20.46 1.07
N VAL A 30 1.21 19.18 1.41
CA VAL A 30 0.72 18.67 2.70
C VAL A 30 1.77 17.80 3.38
N ASN A 31 1.72 17.71 4.72
CA ASN A 31 2.72 17.00 5.50
C ASN A 31 2.71 15.48 5.26
N ILE A 32 1.53 14.89 5.13
CA ILE A 32 1.33 13.45 4.90
C ILE A 32 0.23 13.24 3.85
N GLN A 33 0.45 12.33 2.92
CA GLN A 33 -0.45 12.13 1.77
C GLN A 33 -0.43 10.69 1.28
N MET A 34 -1.59 10.20 0.83
CA MET A 34 -1.66 9.03 -0.04
C MET A 34 -1.20 9.40 -1.45
N VAL A 35 -0.31 8.61 -2.01
CA VAL A 35 0.24 8.83 -3.37
C VAL A 35 -0.50 7.99 -4.40
N GLY A 36 -0.90 6.77 -4.06
CA GLY A 36 -1.63 5.92 -5.00
C GLY A 36 -1.60 4.45 -4.65
N GLY A 37 -1.96 3.63 -5.63
CA GLY A 37 -1.91 2.18 -5.54
C GLY A 37 -1.20 1.59 -6.75
N GLN A 38 -0.55 0.44 -6.56
CA GLN A 38 0.21 -0.28 -7.58
C GLN A 38 -0.04 -1.78 -7.42
N ILE A 39 0.09 -2.53 -8.50
CA ILE A 39 0.19 -3.97 -8.43
C ILE A 39 1.65 -4.34 -8.16
N ARG A 40 1.87 -5.10 -7.08
CA ARG A 40 3.16 -5.74 -6.81
C ARG A 40 3.19 -7.06 -7.57
N THR A 41 4.06 -7.16 -8.58
CA THR A 41 4.17 -8.33 -9.48
C THR A 41 5.16 -9.39 -9.01
N ILE A 42 6.03 -9.05 -8.04
CA ILE A 42 6.98 -10.00 -7.44
C ILE A 42 6.35 -10.70 -6.24
N ASP A 43 6.82 -11.92 -5.95
CA ASP A 43 6.34 -12.71 -4.81
C ASP A 43 6.66 -12.05 -3.45
N PRO A 44 5.73 -11.97 -2.51
CA PRO A 44 4.30 -12.24 -2.67
C PRO A 44 3.60 -11.13 -3.48
N MET A 45 2.84 -11.53 -4.52
CA MET A 45 2.06 -10.60 -5.32
C MET A 45 0.95 -9.95 -4.50
N GLY A 46 0.51 -8.75 -4.92
CA GLY A 46 -0.58 -8.10 -4.21
C GLY A 46 -0.82 -6.65 -4.59
N LEU A 47 -1.72 -6.02 -3.85
CA LEU A 47 -2.03 -4.61 -3.96
C LEU A 47 -1.13 -3.80 -3.03
N ARG A 48 -0.30 -2.93 -3.59
CA ARG A 48 0.56 -2.01 -2.85
C ARG A 48 -0.09 -0.64 -2.78
N MET A 49 -0.32 -0.14 -1.58
CA MET A 49 -0.68 1.26 -1.32
C MET A 49 0.58 2.05 -1.05
N VAL A 50 0.68 3.26 -1.61
CA VAL A 50 1.84 4.15 -1.49
C VAL A 50 1.41 5.44 -0.83
N ALA A 51 2.20 5.90 0.14
CA ALA A 51 2.03 7.17 0.82
C ALA A 51 3.37 7.88 0.95
N CYS A 52 3.34 9.18 1.26
CA CYS A 52 4.54 9.95 1.56
C CYS A 52 4.35 10.89 2.75
N ILE A 53 5.47 11.28 3.37
CA ILE A 53 5.54 12.24 4.47
C ILE A 53 6.70 13.20 4.22
N LYS A 54 6.53 14.51 4.56
CA LYS A 54 7.60 15.49 4.43
C LYS A 54 8.72 15.25 5.44
N LYS A 55 9.97 15.31 4.97
CA LYS A 55 11.16 15.22 5.82
C LYS A 55 11.22 16.39 6.82
N SER A 56 10.92 17.61 6.37
CA SER A 56 10.88 18.79 7.23
C SER A 56 9.89 18.65 8.37
N TYR A 57 8.72 18.08 8.12
CA TYR A 57 7.71 17.85 9.15
C TYR A 57 8.20 16.89 10.24
N ILE A 58 8.84 15.78 9.84
CA ILE A 58 9.45 14.84 10.79
C ILE A 58 10.53 15.55 11.61
N GLN A 59 11.44 16.27 10.95
CA GLN A 59 12.54 16.98 11.60
C GLN A 59 12.07 18.03 12.61
N GLU A 60 11.01 18.77 12.30
CA GLU A 60 10.42 19.78 13.21
C GLU A 60 9.83 19.11 14.45
N LEU A 61 9.13 18.00 14.29
CA LEU A 61 8.58 17.23 15.40
C LEU A 61 9.68 16.66 16.30
N GLU A 62 10.71 16.05 15.70
CA GLU A 62 11.86 15.49 16.42
C GLU A 62 12.65 16.57 17.18
N LYS A 63 12.86 17.76 16.57
CA LYS A 63 13.47 18.92 17.25
C LYS A 63 12.65 19.38 18.45
N SER A 64 11.32 19.21 18.42
CA SER A 64 10.44 19.50 19.57
C SER A 64 10.43 18.39 20.64
N GLY A 65 11.25 17.36 20.51
CA GLY A 65 11.35 16.23 21.44
C GLY A 65 10.29 15.14 21.22
N ALA A 66 9.57 15.16 20.10
CA ALA A 66 8.62 14.13 19.76
C ALA A 66 9.31 12.95 19.04
N THR A 67 8.75 11.76 19.20
CA THR A 67 9.07 10.60 18.36
C THR A 67 7.96 10.42 17.34
N VAL A 68 8.31 10.21 16.07
CA VAL A 68 7.36 10.07 14.97
C VAL A 68 7.43 8.65 14.42
N SER A 69 6.29 7.97 14.36
CA SER A 69 6.09 6.76 13.57
C SER A 69 4.95 6.98 12.58
N TYR A 70 5.02 6.35 11.42
CA TYR A 70 4.02 6.54 10.37
C TYR A 70 3.72 5.23 9.66
N GLY A 71 2.62 5.22 8.91
CA GLY A 71 2.18 4.05 8.18
C GLY A 71 0.89 4.27 7.42
N ILE A 72 0.25 3.18 7.03
CA ILE A 72 -1.02 3.18 6.30
C ILE A 72 -2.03 2.32 7.06
N VAL A 73 -3.23 2.85 7.23
CA VAL A 73 -4.38 2.11 7.70
C VAL A 73 -5.20 1.62 6.50
N LEU A 74 -5.64 0.36 6.53
CA LEU A 74 -6.29 -0.33 5.41
C LEU A 74 -7.59 -1.01 5.86
N LEU A 75 -8.60 -0.97 4.99
CA LEU A 75 -9.87 -1.68 5.19
C LEU A 75 -10.51 -2.00 3.83
N PRO A 76 -11.17 -3.18 3.64
CA PRO A 76 -12.03 -3.36 2.49
C PRO A 76 -13.11 -2.28 2.45
N LYS A 77 -13.24 -1.57 1.33
CA LYS A 77 -14.13 -0.41 1.14
C LYS A 77 -15.58 -0.71 1.54
N LYS A 78 -16.05 -1.93 1.29
CA LYS A 78 -17.42 -2.35 1.62
C LYS A 78 -17.78 -2.27 3.10
N TYR A 79 -16.80 -2.16 4.00
CA TYR A 79 -17.03 -2.01 5.44
C TYR A 79 -17.11 -0.55 5.89
N LEU A 80 -16.69 0.41 5.02
CA LEU A 80 -16.82 1.83 5.26
C LEU A 80 -18.23 2.31 4.86
N THR A 81 -18.94 2.92 5.81
CA THR A 81 -20.15 3.65 5.51
C THR A 81 -19.81 4.99 4.88
N GLU A 82 -20.63 5.50 3.98
CA GLU A 82 -20.43 6.81 3.37
C GLU A 82 -20.29 7.90 4.44
N GLY A 83 -19.27 8.74 4.27
CA GLY A 83 -18.90 9.81 5.20
C GLY A 83 -18.16 9.36 6.47
N GLN A 84 -17.94 8.05 6.66
CA GLN A 84 -17.15 7.54 7.78
C GLN A 84 -15.66 7.54 7.42
N ALA A 85 -14.85 8.28 8.19
CA ALA A 85 -13.40 8.34 7.98
C ALA A 85 -12.70 7.05 8.43
N LEU A 86 -11.67 6.64 7.67
CA LEU A 86 -10.81 5.51 8.02
C LEU A 86 -9.77 5.94 9.06
N THR A 87 -9.85 5.40 10.29
CA THR A 87 -8.96 5.72 11.41
C THR A 87 -8.43 4.45 12.08
N LEU A 88 -7.30 4.54 12.80
CA LEU A 88 -6.62 3.40 13.44
C LEU A 88 -7.48 2.68 14.48
N ASP A 89 -8.29 3.42 15.22
CA ASP A 89 -9.18 2.94 16.28
C ASP A 89 -10.62 2.75 15.80
N GLY A 90 -10.86 2.97 14.50
CA GLY A 90 -12.17 2.88 13.89
C GLY A 90 -12.81 1.51 14.09
N LYS A 91 -14.13 1.52 14.29
CA LYS A 91 -14.98 0.34 14.35
C LYS A 91 -16.06 0.46 13.28
N TYR A 92 -16.03 -0.47 12.34
CA TYR A 92 -16.85 -0.41 11.13
C TYR A 92 -17.89 -1.52 11.19
N LEU A 93 -19.15 -1.14 11.26
CA LEU A 93 -20.26 -2.09 11.35
C LEU A 93 -20.72 -2.50 9.95
N TYR A 94 -20.69 -3.79 9.66
CA TYR A 94 -21.17 -4.33 8.40
C TYR A 94 -21.87 -5.68 8.64
N ASN A 95 -23.11 -5.81 8.18
CA ASN A 95 -23.94 -7.02 8.37
C ASN A 95 -23.96 -7.53 9.82
N GLY A 96 -24.12 -6.63 10.80
CA GLY A 96 -24.16 -6.97 12.22
C GLY A 96 -22.81 -7.32 12.88
N SER A 97 -21.72 -7.31 12.12
CA SER A 97 -20.37 -7.58 12.61
C SER A 97 -19.51 -6.31 12.63
N VAL A 98 -18.63 -6.21 13.63
CA VAL A 98 -17.71 -5.07 13.77
C VAL A 98 -16.35 -5.44 13.19
N TYR A 99 -15.88 -4.67 12.23
CA TYR A 99 -14.58 -4.81 11.60
C TYR A 99 -13.63 -3.72 12.09
N LYS A 100 -12.38 -4.09 12.28
CA LYS A 100 -11.29 -3.16 12.60
C LYS A 100 -10.38 -3.03 11.39
N PRO A 101 -9.78 -1.85 11.16
CA PRO A 101 -8.83 -1.68 10.07
C PRO A 101 -7.52 -2.38 10.39
N ALA A 102 -6.75 -2.68 9.36
CA ALA A 102 -5.38 -3.13 9.49
C ALA A 102 -4.46 -1.93 9.64
N LYS A 103 -3.71 -1.86 10.75
CA LYS A 103 -2.62 -0.91 10.96
C LYS A 103 -1.34 -1.49 10.35
N VAL A 104 -0.77 -0.82 9.36
CA VAL A 104 0.46 -1.23 8.68
C VAL A 104 1.53 -0.17 8.91
N PRO A 105 2.40 -0.31 9.93
CA PRO A 105 3.48 0.64 10.18
C PRO A 105 4.53 0.55 9.08
N ALA A 106 5.11 1.70 8.72
CA ALA A 106 6.25 1.76 7.83
C ALA A 106 7.52 1.35 8.59
N VAL A 107 8.02 0.14 8.32
CA VAL A 107 9.25 -0.37 8.95
C VAL A 107 10.50 0.15 8.22
N LYS A 108 10.37 0.38 6.90
CA LYS A 108 11.45 0.92 6.05
C LYS A 108 10.87 1.94 5.08
N LYS A 109 11.70 2.89 4.66
CA LYS A 109 11.35 3.74 3.51
C LYS A 109 11.32 2.88 2.24
N PHE A 110 10.34 3.14 1.39
CA PHE A 110 10.23 2.52 0.08
C PHE A 110 11.12 3.25 -0.93
N SER A 111 11.06 4.59 -0.92
CA SER A 111 11.93 5.49 -1.65
C SER A 111 11.94 6.85 -0.97
N GLU A 112 12.76 7.77 -1.45
CA GLU A 112 12.76 9.16 -1.02
C GLU A 112 13.23 10.07 -2.16
N ASP A 113 12.80 11.31 -2.09
CA ASP A 113 13.34 12.42 -2.85
C ASP A 113 13.92 13.49 -1.91
N ASN A 114 14.18 14.70 -2.39
CA ASN A 114 14.75 15.79 -1.59
C ASN A 114 13.84 16.23 -0.43
N GLU A 115 12.51 16.12 -0.60
CA GLU A 115 11.52 16.67 0.33
C GLU A 115 10.77 15.61 1.13
N ARG A 116 10.62 14.40 0.58
CA ARG A 116 9.68 13.39 1.08
C ARG A 116 10.31 12.03 1.26
N ILE A 117 9.76 11.28 2.21
CA ILE A 117 9.94 9.84 2.37
C ILE A 117 8.68 9.16 1.89
N TYR A 118 8.83 8.18 1.01
CA TYR A 118 7.75 7.32 0.52
C TYR A 118 7.76 6.01 1.29
N PHE A 119 6.58 5.52 1.63
CA PHE A 119 6.38 4.26 2.34
C PHE A 119 5.16 3.53 1.81
N THR A 120 5.06 2.24 2.08
CA THR A 120 4.04 1.39 1.47
C THR A 120 3.39 0.46 2.47
N ALA A 121 2.16 0.05 2.15
CA ALA A 121 1.49 -1.11 2.72
C ALA A 121 1.10 -2.05 1.59
N VAL A 122 1.31 -3.35 1.76
CA VAL A 122 1.00 -4.37 0.75
C VAL A 122 -0.04 -5.34 1.29
N LEU A 123 -1.15 -5.46 0.55
CA LEU A 123 -2.10 -6.56 0.70
C LEU A 123 -1.58 -7.72 -0.16
N ALA A 124 -0.76 -8.57 0.46
CA ALA A 124 -0.13 -9.69 -0.24
C ALA A 124 -1.06 -10.90 -0.36
N ASN A 125 -0.81 -11.73 -1.38
CA ASN A 125 -1.53 -12.99 -1.61
C ASN A 125 -3.05 -12.81 -1.67
N LEU A 126 -3.52 -11.74 -2.31
CA LEU A 126 -4.94 -11.56 -2.58
C LEU A 126 -5.40 -12.67 -3.53
N PRO A 127 -6.45 -13.42 -3.18
CA PRO A 127 -7.01 -14.39 -4.09
C PRO A 127 -7.72 -13.69 -5.25
N LYS A 128 -7.78 -14.35 -6.42
CA LYS A 128 -8.32 -13.80 -7.69
C LYS A 128 -9.74 -13.24 -7.52
N GLU A 129 -10.57 -13.92 -6.73
CA GLU A 129 -11.97 -13.56 -6.45
C GLU A 129 -12.09 -12.21 -5.74
N ARG A 130 -10.98 -11.70 -5.21
CA ARG A 130 -10.91 -10.39 -4.54
C ARG A 130 -10.27 -9.29 -5.36
N TYR A 131 -9.84 -9.58 -6.58
CA TYR A 131 -9.21 -8.58 -7.44
C TYR A 131 -10.17 -7.43 -7.82
N LYS A 132 -11.49 -7.69 -7.85
CA LYS A 132 -12.54 -6.68 -8.04
C LYS A 132 -13.03 -6.02 -6.74
N ASN A 133 -12.44 -6.33 -5.59
CA ASN A 133 -12.78 -5.65 -4.35
C ASN A 133 -12.00 -4.34 -4.22
N ASP A 134 -12.68 -3.28 -3.81
CA ASP A 134 -12.05 -2.02 -3.46
C ASP A 134 -11.50 -2.09 -2.03
N TYR A 135 -10.28 -1.56 -1.85
CA TYR A 135 -9.61 -1.42 -0.56
C TYR A 135 -9.35 0.04 -0.29
N ALA A 136 -9.92 0.55 0.79
CA ALA A 136 -9.68 1.90 1.26
C ALA A 136 -8.36 1.96 2.02
N ALA A 137 -7.61 3.05 1.83
CA ALA A 137 -6.35 3.30 2.49
C ALA A 137 -6.23 4.76 2.89
N ARG A 138 -5.63 5.01 4.07
CA ARG A 138 -5.32 6.33 4.57
C ARG A 138 -3.96 6.32 5.25
N ALA A 139 -3.11 7.31 4.97
CA ALA A 139 -1.83 7.44 5.65
C ALA A 139 -2.03 8.06 7.04
N TYR A 140 -1.17 7.66 7.99
CA TYR A 140 -1.17 8.19 9.35
C TYR A 140 0.25 8.45 9.83
N ALA A 141 0.39 9.38 10.78
CA ALA A 141 1.57 9.56 11.61
C ALA A 141 1.15 9.58 13.09
N GLU A 142 1.84 8.80 13.92
CA GLU A 142 1.71 8.82 15.39
C GLU A 142 2.86 9.67 15.94
N ILE A 143 2.51 10.73 16.67
CA ILE A 143 3.43 11.68 17.25
C ILE A 143 3.40 11.48 18.76
N THR A 144 4.46 10.91 19.30
CA THR A 144 4.57 10.59 20.73
C THR A 144 5.47 11.60 21.43
N ARG A 145 4.95 12.21 22.49
CA ARG A 145 5.68 13.14 23.36
C ARG A 145 5.70 12.62 24.77
N THR A 146 6.88 12.71 25.42
CA THR A 146 7.02 12.38 26.84
C THR A 146 7.45 13.65 27.57
N VAL A 147 6.63 14.09 28.53
CA VAL A 147 6.87 15.26 29.37
C VAL A 147 7.07 14.78 30.80
N THR A 148 8.03 15.38 31.51
CA THR A 148 8.17 15.17 32.96
C THR A 148 7.31 16.19 33.67
N GLU A 149 6.34 15.76 34.47
CA GLU A 149 5.46 16.60 35.27
C GLU A 149 6.21 17.12 36.50
N ASP A 150 5.67 18.14 37.18
CA ASP A 150 6.30 18.79 38.32
C ASP A 150 6.56 17.84 39.51
N ASP A 151 5.82 16.73 39.59
CA ASP A 151 6.00 15.65 40.57
C ASP A 151 7.09 14.63 40.17
N GLY A 152 7.81 14.87 39.06
CA GLY A 152 8.87 14.03 38.55
C GLY A 152 8.37 12.82 37.75
N LYS A 153 7.07 12.61 37.59
CA LYS A 153 6.51 11.54 36.78
C LYS A 153 6.57 11.86 35.30
N LYS A 154 6.81 10.83 34.51
CA LYS A 154 6.77 10.93 33.04
C LYS A 154 5.37 10.65 32.52
N LYS A 155 4.83 11.59 31.77
CA LYS A 155 3.56 11.44 31.04
C LYS A 155 3.83 11.34 29.56
N THR A 156 3.40 10.25 28.94
CA THR A 156 3.52 10.03 27.51
C THR A 156 2.15 10.20 26.85
N THR A 157 2.09 11.03 25.82
CA THR A 157 0.89 11.27 25.01
C THR A 157 1.19 10.90 23.55
N THR A 158 0.23 10.32 22.86
CA THR A 158 0.33 10.05 21.43
C THR A 158 -0.84 10.71 20.72
N GLU A 159 -0.52 11.54 19.75
CA GLU A 159 -1.45 12.15 18.80
C GLU A 159 -1.36 11.41 17.47
N VAL A 160 -2.49 11.23 16.79
CA VAL A 160 -2.51 10.63 15.46
C VAL A 160 -2.97 11.68 14.44
N VAL A 161 -2.13 11.90 13.44
CA VAL A 161 -2.42 12.77 12.30
C VAL A 161 -2.64 11.89 11.07
N TYR A 162 -3.65 12.20 10.27
CA TYR A 162 -3.98 11.45 9.07
C TYR A 162 -3.79 12.31 7.82
N SER A 163 -3.59 11.65 6.67
CA SER A 163 -3.72 12.33 5.38
C SER A 163 -5.14 12.89 5.23
N GLU A 164 -5.26 14.04 4.56
CA GLU A 164 -6.57 14.65 4.29
C GLU A 164 -7.44 13.74 3.43
N SER A 165 -6.84 13.16 2.39
CA SER A 165 -7.52 12.25 1.48
C SER A 165 -7.33 10.78 1.87
N GLU A 166 -8.39 10.02 1.71
CA GLU A 166 -8.39 8.57 1.58
C GLU A 166 -8.33 8.21 0.10
N ILE A 167 -7.78 7.05 -0.21
CA ILE A 167 -7.85 6.47 -1.54
C ILE A 167 -8.49 5.08 -1.47
N ASP A 168 -9.18 4.70 -2.51
CA ASP A 168 -9.59 3.32 -2.73
C ASP A 168 -8.97 2.79 -4.01
N ARG A 169 -8.51 1.55 -3.95
CA ARG A 169 -7.85 0.87 -5.06
C ARG A 169 -8.31 -0.58 -5.17
N GLN A 170 -8.29 -1.05 -6.39
CA GLN A 170 -8.73 -2.37 -6.79
C GLN A 170 -7.69 -2.94 -7.76
N VAL A 171 -7.26 -4.17 -7.56
CA VAL A 171 -6.24 -4.81 -8.41
C VAL A 171 -6.68 -4.84 -9.87
N TYR A 172 -7.92 -5.29 -10.12
CA TYR A 172 -8.47 -5.40 -11.47
C TYR A 172 -8.47 -4.05 -12.20
N ARG A 173 -8.96 -2.99 -11.56
CA ARG A 173 -9.02 -1.65 -12.16
C ARG A 173 -7.63 -1.09 -12.50
N ILE A 174 -6.65 -1.28 -11.61
CA ILE A 174 -5.26 -0.87 -11.89
C ILE A 174 -4.71 -1.61 -13.11
N ALA A 175 -4.97 -2.93 -13.20
CA ALA A 175 -4.54 -3.72 -14.36
C ALA A 175 -5.23 -3.27 -15.65
N GLU A 176 -6.54 -3.03 -15.61
CA GLU A 176 -7.32 -2.55 -16.74
C GLU A 176 -6.84 -1.18 -17.24
N GLU A 177 -6.62 -0.22 -16.33
CA GLU A 177 -6.06 1.09 -16.65
C GLU A 177 -4.66 0.99 -17.28
N ALA A 178 -3.81 0.08 -16.78
CA ALA A 178 -2.47 -0.11 -17.28
C ALA A 178 -2.45 -0.75 -18.68
N VAL A 179 -3.29 -1.76 -18.92
CA VAL A 179 -3.40 -2.43 -20.23
C VAL A 179 -3.93 -1.46 -21.28
N ASN A 180 -4.91 -0.63 -20.95
CA ASN A 180 -5.51 0.35 -21.85
C ASN A 180 -4.68 1.64 -21.97
N GLY A 181 -3.71 1.85 -21.08
CA GLY A 181 -2.83 3.02 -21.07
C GLY A 181 -1.68 2.92 -22.05
N THR A 182 -0.89 3.99 -22.10
CA THR A 182 0.29 4.12 -22.99
C THR A 182 1.62 4.11 -22.23
N THR A 183 1.59 4.00 -20.90
CA THR A 183 2.76 4.10 -20.03
C THR A 183 3.50 2.78 -19.83
N GLU A 184 2.78 1.67 -19.94
CA GLU A 184 3.33 0.35 -19.73
C GLU A 184 3.86 -0.28 -21.01
N THR A 185 4.87 -1.16 -20.87
CA THR A 185 5.39 -1.95 -21.98
C THR A 185 4.39 -3.02 -22.42
N GLU A 186 4.46 -3.44 -23.67
CA GLU A 186 3.57 -4.51 -24.17
C GLU A 186 3.75 -5.83 -23.40
N GLU A 187 4.98 -6.12 -22.93
CA GLU A 187 5.26 -7.28 -22.08
C GLU A 187 4.51 -7.17 -20.73
N THR A 188 4.55 -6.00 -20.10
CA THR A 188 3.81 -5.74 -18.86
C THR A 188 2.31 -5.85 -19.08
N LYS A 189 1.79 -5.30 -20.16
CA LYS A 189 0.36 -5.39 -20.51
C LYS A 189 -0.08 -6.82 -20.72
N GLN A 190 0.71 -7.60 -21.46
CA GLN A 190 0.42 -9.02 -21.68
C GLN A 190 0.41 -9.79 -20.37
N TRP A 191 1.42 -9.53 -19.51
CA TRP A 191 1.47 -10.16 -18.19
C TRP A 191 0.23 -9.86 -17.34
N LEU A 192 -0.21 -8.58 -17.32
CA LEU A 192 -1.41 -8.16 -16.60
C LEU A 192 -2.69 -8.80 -17.17
N GLN A 193 -2.76 -8.89 -18.48
CA GLN A 193 -3.87 -9.56 -19.16
C GLN A 193 -3.96 -11.03 -18.74
N ASP A 194 -2.85 -11.76 -18.76
CA ASP A 194 -2.80 -13.19 -18.52
C ASP A 194 -2.96 -13.57 -17.04
N ASN A 195 -2.42 -12.74 -16.13
CA ASN A 195 -2.35 -13.06 -14.70
C ASN A 195 -3.40 -12.37 -13.84
N ILE A 196 -3.97 -11.25 -14.29
CA ILE A 196 -4.93 -10.47 -13.51
C ILE A 196 -6.30 -10.42 -14.17
N LEU A 197 -6.39 -9.99 -15.43
CA LEU A 197 -7.70 -9.74 -16.07
C LEU A 197 -8.38 -11.04 -16.52
N ALA A 198 -7.72 -11.84 -17.34
CA ALA A 198 -8.28 -13.06 -17.87
C ALA A 198 -8.75 -14.06 -16.79
N PRO A 199 -7.99 -14.31 -15.71
CA PRO A 199 -8.42 -15.21 -14.64
C PRO A 199 -9.65 -14.72 -13.85
N VAL A 200 -9.95 -13.43 -13.90
CA VAL A 200 -11.11 -12.82 -13.21
C VAL A 200 -12.33 -12.78 -14.12
N ASP A 201 -12.11 -12.60 -15.43
CA ASP A 201 -13.20 -12.53 -16.42
C ASP A 201 -13.70 -13.91 -16.85
N THR A 202 -12.87 -14.93 -16.65
CA THR A 202 -13.23 -16.35 -16.87
C THR A 202 -13.06 -17.15 -15.58
N PRO A 203 -13.87 -16.89 -14.53
CA PRO A 203 -13.71 -17.57 -13.27
C PRO A 203 -13.95 -19.08 -13.42
N GLU A 204 -12.97 -19.87 -12.98
CA GLU A 204 -13.24 -21.28 -12.68
C GLU A 204 -14.29 -21.32 -11.56
N GLU A 205 -15.31 -22.14 -11.71
CA GLU A 205 -16.28 -22.37 -10.63
C GLU A 205 -15.56 -23.04 -9.46
N LEU A 206 -15.30 -22.24 -8.40
CA LEU A 206 -14.73 -22.76 -7.18
C LEU A 206 -15.75 -23.61 -6.42
N PRO A 207 -15.34 -24.77 -5.88
CA PRO A 207 -16.17 -25.56 -4.99
C PRO A 207 -16.72 -24.71 -3.82
N GLU A 208 -17.96 -24.97 -3.41
CA GLU A 208 -18.62 -24.20 -2.32
C GLU A 208 -17.85 -24.22 -0.98
N GLU A 209 -17.01 -25.24 -0.74
CA GLU A 209 -16.17 -25.33 0.44
C GLU A 209 -15.03 -24.30 0.44
N GLU A 210 -14.43 -24.00 -0.72
CA GLU A 210 -13.38 -22.99 -0.84
C GLU A 210 -13.92 -21.56 -0.72
N LYS A 211 -15.19 -21.33 -1.07
CA LYS A 211 -15.84 -20.02 -0.91
C LYS A 211 -15.98 -19.61 0.56
N LYS A 212 -16.10 -20.55 1.50
CA LYS A 212 -16.24 -20.29 2.93
C LYS A 212 -14.94 -19.83 3.57
N ASP A 213 -13.79 -20.33 3.14
CA ASP A 213 -12.48 -19.97 3.70
C ASP A 213 -11.99 -18.60 3.26
N LEU A 214 -12.51 -18.05 2.16
CA LEU A 214 -12.15 -16.71 1.67
C LEU A 214 -12.53 -15.57 2.64
N VAL A 215 -13.48 -15.80 3.55
CA VAL A 215 -13.89 -14.81 4.57
C VAL A 215 -12.86 -14.71 5.71
N SER A 216 -12.11 -15.78 5.99
CA SER A 216 -11.14 -15.84 7.09
C SER A 216 -9.76 -15.26 6.72
N SER A 217 -9.41 -15.19 5.44
CA SER A 217 -8.07 -14.80 4.95
C SER A 217 -7.76 -13.30 5.09
N TRP A 218 -8.72 -12.44 5.46
CA TRP A 218 -8.48 -11.04 5.80
C TRP A 218 -7.48 -10.85 6.96
N LYS A 219 -7.29 -11.87 7.78
CA LYS A 219 -6.39 -11.82 8.94
C LYS A 219 -4.89 -11.84 8.59
N SER A 220 -4.52 -12.12 7.35
CA SER A 220 -3.12 -12.25 6.93
C SER A 220 -2.61 -11.05 6.13
N VAL A 221 -2.87 -9.82 6.60
CA VAL A 221 -2.17 -8.64 6.07
C VAL A 221 -0.74 -8.67 6.56
N ARG A 222 0.19 -9.03 5.69
CA ARG A 222 1.62 -8.94 5.98
C ARG A 222 2.13 -7.57 5.57
N CYS A 223 2.84 -6.93 6.49
CA CYS A 223 3.68 -5.78 6.20
C CYS A 223 4.98 -6.30 5.59
N ASP A 224 5.00 -6.48 4.27
CA ASP A 224 6.23 -6.84 3.59
C ASP A 224 7.06 -5.59 3.36
N THR A 225 8.09 -5.45 4.17
CA THR A 225 9.19 -4.55 3.90
C THR A 225 10.03 -5.17 2.80
N VAL A 226 9.82 -4.73 1.58
CA VAL A 226 10.65 -5.17 0.45
C VAL A 226 11.93 -4.36 0.42
N PRO A 227 13.07 -5.02 0.18
CA PRO A 227 14.34 -4.34 -0.04
C PRO A 227 14.32 -3.44 -1.25
#